data_2060a4e75f2e42eecd80437772aec45c
#
_entry.id   2060a4e75f2e42eecd80437772aec45c
#
_cell.length_a   1.000
_cell.length_b   1.000
_cell.length_c   1.000
_cell.angle_alpha   90.00
_cell.angle_beta   90.00
_cell.angle_gamma   90.00
#
_symmetry.space_group_name_H-M   'P 1'
#
loop_
_entity.id
_entity.type
_entity.pdbx_description
1 polymer ?
#
loop_
_entity_poly.entity_id
_entity_poly.type
_entity_poly.pdbx_seq_one_letter_code
_entity_poly.pdbx_strand_id
1 'polypeptide(L)'
;MAGLFYSWSCSVMPGFARLKDREFVAAMQATNRAILNPVFFAAFFGAPVFLVISTILFYGEPSKFYLLLAATVIYLIGNFGVTIAGNVPMNNSLDSFDLEIASDEETARQRTNFESRWTNLNHLRAVASTIALILLIIACLK
;
A
#
# COMPACT_ATOMS: atom_id res chain seq x y z
N MET A 1 1.38 1.49 9.11
CA MET A 1 0.96 1.15 7.72
C MET A 1 -0.42 1.72 7.37
N ALA A 2 -1.47 1.56 8.19
CA ALA A 2 -2.81 2.10 7.89
C ALA A 2 -2.80 3.60 7.53
N GLY A 3 -2.18 4.44 8.36
CA GLY A 3 -2.06 5.88 8.12
C GLY A 3 -1.32 6.24 6.84
N LEU A 4 -0.28 5.48 6.45
CA LEU A 4 0.45 5.71 5.21
C LEU A 4 -0.46 5.53 3.98
N PHE A 5 -1.14 4.39 3.87
CA PHE A 5 -2.01 4.12 2.73
C PHE A 5 -3.26 4.99 2.71
N TYR A 6 -3.77 5.33 3.91
CA TYR A 6 -4.86 6.31 4.04
C TYR A 6 -4.45 7.69 3.51
N SER A 7 -3.27 8.20 3.90
CA SER A 7 -2.77 9.51 3.41
C SER A 7 -2.65 9.53 1.89
N TRP A 8 -2.15 8.44 1.30
CA TRP A 8 -2.09 8.31 -0.15
C TRP A 8 -3.47 8.36 -0.80
N SER A 9 -4.48 7.73 -0.18
CA SER A 9 -5.85 7.70 -0.69
C SER A 9 -6.56 9.05 -0.58
N CYS A 10 -6.40 9.77 0.54
CA CYS A 10 -7.17 10.99 0.81
C CYS A 10 -6.47 12.29 0.40
N SER A 11 -5.15 12.27 0.21
CA SER A 11 -4.38 13.49 -0.04
C SER A 11 -3.42 13.36 -1.22
N VAL A 12 -2.50 12.39 -1.19
CA VAL A 12 -1.40 12.35 -2.16
C VAL A 12 -1.91 12.12 -3.59
N MET A 13 -2.68 11.04 -3.82
CA MET A 13 -3.21 10.74 -5.16
C MET A 13 -4.20 11.81 -5.67
N PRO A 14 -5.14 12.34 -4.86
CA PRO A 14 -5.96 13.48 -5.27
C PRO A 14 -5.16 14.74 -5.60
N GLY A 15 -4.04 14.96 -4.91
CA GLY A 15 -3.11 16.05 -5.22
C GLY A 15 -2.40 15.82 -6.55
N PHE A 16 -1.82 14.64 -6.75
CA PHE A 16 -1.12 14.26 -7.99
C PHE A 16 -2.04 14.24 -9.20
N ALA A 17 -3.31 13.87 -9.03
CA ALA A 17 -4.30 13.89 -10.11
C ALA A 17 -4.50 15.29 -10.75
N ARG A 18 -4.13 16.37 -10.05
CA ARG A 18 -4.19 17.75 -10.55
C ARG A 18 -2.97 18.19 -11.37
N LEU A 19 -1.92 17.39 -11.36
CA LEU A 19 -0.70 17.64 -12.11
C LEU A 19 -0.92 17.33 -13.61
N LYS A 20 -0.10 17.93 -14.47
CA LYS A 20 0.00 17.52 -15.87
C LYS A 20 0.59 16.11 -15.96
N ASP A 21 0.37 15.41 -17.07
CA ASP A 21 0.74 14.00 -17.23
C ASP A 21 2.23 13.74 -16.93
N ARG A 22 3.11 14.57 -17.49
CA ARG A 22 4.57 14.48 -17.28
C ARG A 22 4.95 14.72 -15.82
N GLU A 23 4.34 15.71 -15.18
CA GLU A 23 4.55 16.03 -13.78
C GLU A 23 4.04 14.90 -12.85
N PHE A 24 2.87 14.32 -13.17
CA PHE A 24 2.32 13.18 -12.46
C PHE A 24 3.26 11.98 -12.50
N VAL A 25 3.72 11.60 -13.69
CA VAL A 25 4.62 10.45 -13.86
C VAL A 25 5.94 10.71 -13.13
N ALA A 26 6.53 11.90 -13.27
CA ALA A 26 7.74 12.27 -12.57
C ALA A 26 7.60 12.23 -11.05
N ALA A 27 6.49 12.77 -10.50
CA ALA A 27 6.22 12.76 -9.08
C ALA A 27 6.03 11.33 -8.54
N MET A 28 5.32 10.48 -9.28
CA MET A 28 5.15 9.07 -8.91
C MET A 28 6.46 8.29 -8.95
N GLN A 29 7.30 8.47 -9.97
CA GLN A 29 8.62 7.84 -10.05
C GLN A 29 9.49 8.28 -8.87
N ALA A 30 9.59 9.59 -8.61
CA ALA A 30 10.38 10.13 -7.51
C ALA A 30 9.92 9.58 -6.15
N THR A 31 8.61 9.53 -5.91
CA THR A 31 8.05 9.05 -4.65
C THR A 31 8.23 7.53 -4.50
N ASN A 32 8.06 6.76 -5.59
CA ASN A 32 8.28 5.31 -5.60
C ASN A 32 9.75 4.97 -5.28
N ARG A 33 10.71 5.75 -5.79
CA ARG A 33 12.13 5.57 -5.44
C ARG A 33 12.40 5.97 -3.99
N ALA A 34 11.83 7.06 -3.53
CA ALA A 34 12.04 7.56 -2.16
C ALA A 34 11.50 6.62 -1.07
N ILE A 35 10.39 5.89 -1.34
CA ILE A 35 9.81 4.95 -0.37
C ILE A 35 10.68 3.70 -0.16
N LEU A 36 11.56 3.37 -1.10
CA LEU A 36 12.44 2.20 -1.01
C LEU A 36 13.61 2.47 -0.06
N ASN A 37 13.32 2.61 1.22
CA ASN A 37 14.29 2.91 2.26
C ASN A 37 14.14 1.97 3.47
N PRO A 38 15.17 1.82 4.33
CA PRO A 38 15.15 0.89 5.46
C PRO A 38 14.02 1.13 6.46
N VAL A 39 13.61 2.38 6.68
CA VAL A 39 12.53 2.73 7.61
C VAL A 39 11.20 2.19 7.11
N PHE A 40 10.91 2.39 5.82
CA PHE A 40 9.73 1.82 5.20
C PHE A 40 9.74 0.29 5.23
N PHE A 41 10.85 -0.34 4.86
CA PHE A 41 10.96 -1.80 4.85
C PHE A 41 10.81 -2.40 6.24
N ALA A 42 11.37 -1.79 7.27
CA ALA A 42 11.18 -2.22 8.66
C ALA A 42 9.71 -2.22 9.06
N ALA A 43 8.95 -1.18 8.70
CA ALA A 43 7.52 -1.12 8.97
C ALA A 43 6.70 -2.07 8.08
N PHE A 44 7.05 -2.17 6.80
CA PHE A 44 6.31 -2.98 5.82
C PHE A 44 6.43 -4.48 6.09
N PHE A 45 7.64 -4.97 6.37
CA PHE A 45 7.87 -6.38 6.72
C PHE A 45 7.65 -6.67 8.20
N GLY A 46 7.90 -5.71 9.09
CA GLY A 46 7.67 -5.87 10.53
C GLY A 46 6.19 -6.06 10.88
N ALA A 47 5.30 -5.31 10.25
CA ALA A 47 3.87 -5.40 10.54
C ALA A 47 3.30 -6.83 10.37
N PRO A 48 3.46 -7.53 9.23
CA PRO A 48 2.98 -8.90 9.09
C PRO A 48 3.68 -9.89 10.05
N VAL A 49 4.98 -9.71 10.31
CA VAL A 49 5.71 -10.56 11.26
C VAL A 49 5.11 -10.44 12.67
N PHE A 50 4.89 -9.22 13.16
CA PHE A 50 4.29 -9.01 14.48
C PHE A 50 2.84 -9.51 14.54
N LEU A 51 2.05 -9.37 13.47
CA LEU A 51 0.71 -9.92 13.39
C LEU A 51 0.69 -11.43 13.53
N VAL A 52 1.56 -12.13 12.79
CA VAL A 52 1.68 -13.60 12.87
C VAL A 52 2.14 -14.04 14.26
N ILE A 53 3.17 -13.42 14.81
CA ILE A 53 3.68 -13.73 16.15
C ILE A 53 2.58 -13.54 17.20
N SER A 54 1.86 -12.40 17.14
CA SER A 54 0.76 -12.13 18.08
C SER A 54 -0.34 -13.18 17.96
N THR A 55 -0.72 -13.57 16.75
CA THR A 55 -1.73 -14.63 16.54
C THR A 55 -1.30 -15.95 17.17
N ILE A 56 -0.04 -16.35 17.04
CA ILE A 56 0.49 -17.59 17.62
C ILE A 56 0.52 -17.50 19.14
N LEU A 57 1.00 -16.40 19.70
CA LEU A 57 1.12 -16.22 21.16
C LEU A 57 -0.22 -16.30 21.89
N PHE A 58 -1.30 -15.83 21.24
CA PHE A 58 -2.64 -15.83 21.83
C PHE A 58 -3.51 -17.00 21.39
N TYR A 59 -2.92 -18.08 20.84
CA TYR A 59 -3.67 -19.26 20.38
C TYR A 59 -4.56 -19.90 21.47
N GLY A 60 -4.13 -19.86 22.75
CA GLY A 60 -4.89 -20.39 23.89
C GLY A 60 -6.01 -19.46 24.41
N GLU A 61 -6.15 -18.26 23.87
CA GLU A 61 -7.16 -17.26 24.27
C GLU A 61 -8.16 -17.01 23.14
N PRO A 62 -9.25 -17.79 23.00
CA PRO A 62 -10.14 -17.74 21.82
C PRO A 62 -10.67 -16.34 21.49
N SER A 63 -10.96 -15.52 22.50
CA SER A 63 -11.50 -14.17 22.30
C SER A 63 -10.53 -13.23 21.61
N LYS A 64 -9.21 -13.37 21.84
CA LYS A 64 -8.14 -12.61 21.19
C LYS A 64 -7.70 -13.29 19.90
N PHE A 65 -7.53 -14.61 19.95
CA PHE A 65 -7.01 -15.41 18.82
C PHE A 65 -7.77 -15.16 17.52
N TYR A 66 -9.09 -15.25 17.51
CA TYR A 66 -9.85 -15.06 16.29
C TYR A 66 -9.79 -13.63 15.74
N LEU A 67 -9.71 -12.63 16.61
CA LEU A 67 -9.52 -11.24 16.19
C LEU A 67 -8.15 -11.03 15.54
N LEU A 68 -7.10 -11.56 16.18
CA LEU A 68 -5.73 -11.48 15.66
C LEU A 68 -5.57 -12.28 14.36
N LEU A 69 -6.16 -13.46 14.28
CA LEU A 69 -6.17 -14.27 13.05
C LEU A 69 -6.85 -13.53 11.90
N ALA A 70 -8.02 -12.96 12.15
CA ALA A 70 -8.75 -12.18 11.15
C ALA A 70 -7.93 -10.95 10.71
N ALA A 71 -7.33 -10.20 11.65
CA ALA A 71 -6.47 -9.08 11.35
C ALA A 71 -5.26 -9.50 10.50
N THR A 72 -4.63 -10.62 10.86
CA THR A 72 -3.47 -11.17 10.15
C THR A 72 -3.83 -11.55 8.71
N VAL A 73 -4.90 -12.30 8.50
CA VAL A 73 -5.34 -12.75 7.18
C VAL A 73 -5.71 -11.55 6.29
N ILE A 74 -6.50 -10.60 6.83
CA ILE A 74 -6.90 -9.39 6.10
C ILE A 74 -5.67 -8.56 5.70
N TYR A 75 -4.71 -8.40 6.61
CA TYR A 75 -3.50 -7.65 6.33
C TYR A 75 -2.61 -8.36 5.31
N LEU A 76 -2.35 -9.65 5.49
CA LEU A 76 -1.49 -10.43 4.58
C LEU A 76 -2.05 -10.45 3.16
N ILE A 77 -3.35 -10.64 2.99
CA ILE A 77 -3.98 -10.70 1.66
C ILE A 77 -4.23 -9.29 1.13
N GLY A 78 -4.96 -8.47 1.88
CA GLY A 78 -5.48 -7.18 1.42
C GLY A 78 -4.47 -6.03 1.40
N ASN A 79 -3.36 -6.15 2.13
CA ASN A 79 -2.28 -5.16 2.10
C ASN A 79 -0.99 -5.72 1.50
N PHE A 80 -0.39 -6.71 2.15
CA PHE A 80 0.92 -7.23 1.78
C PHE A 80 0.88 -7.92 0.40
N GLY A 81 -0.06 -8.84 0.19
CA GLY A 81 -0.25 -9.53 -1.08
C GLY A 81 -0.60 -8.58 -2.23
N VAL A 82 -1.54 -7.65 -2.00
CA VAL A 82 -1.92 -6.63 -2.99
C VAL A 82 -0.73 -5.74 -3.35
N THR A 83 0.12 -5.39 -2.39
CA THR A 83 1.33 -4.61 -2.66
C THR A 83 2.27 -5.37 -3.58
N ILE A 84 2.61 -6.63 -3.24
CA ILE A 84 3.59 -7.41 -3.98
C ILE A 84 3.08 -7.80 -5.37
N ALA A 85 1.83 -8.27 -5.47
CA ALA A 85 1.28 -8.77 -6.73
C ALA A 85 0.70 -7.66 -7.63
N GLY A 86 0.37 -6.51 -7.06
CA GLY A 86 -0.31 -5.42 -7.77
C GLY A 86 0.53 -4.15 -7.89
N ASN A 87 0.73 -3.42 -6.79
CA ASN A 87 1.36 -2.11 -6.86
C ASN A 87 2.85 -2.16 -7.24
N VAL A 88 3.62 -3.12 -6.75
CA VAL A 88 5.06 -3.22 -7.05
C VAL A 88 5.33 -3.43 -8.55
N PRO A 89 4.68 -4.38 -9.25
CA PRO A 89 4.86 -4.50 -10.70
C PRO A 89 4.49 -3.24 -11.47
N MET A 90 3.43 -2.54 -11.06
CA MET A 90 3.04 -1.27 -11.68
C MET A 90 4.08 -0.17 -11.43
N ASN A 91 4.59 -0.07 -10.21
CA ASN A 91 5.65 0.88 -9.86
C ASN A 91 6.91 0.64 -10.68
N ASN A 92 7.32 -0.63 -10.82
CA ASN A 92 8.49 -1.00 -11.63
C ASN A 92 8.29 -0.64 -13.12
N SER A 93 7.10 -0.92 -13.67
CA SER A 93 6.75 -0.53 -15.03
C SER A 93 6.76 0.98 -15.23
N LEU A 94 6.27 1.74 -14.25
CA LEU A 94 6.32 3.20 -14.32
C LEU A 94 7.75 3.73 -14.17
N ASP A 95 8.55 3.12 -13.30
CA ASP A 95 9.94 3.55 -13.06
C ASP A 95 10.86 3.30 -14.25
N SER A 96 10.56 2.28 -15.07
CA SER A 96 11.28 1.98 -16.32
C SER A 96 10.85 2.87 -17.50
N PHE A 97 9.79 3.67 -17.35
CA PHE A 97 9.34 4.58 -18.40
C PHE A 97 10.23 5.83 -18.46
N ASP A 98 10.88 6.03 -19.61
CA ASP A 98 11.81 7.13 -19.82
C ASP A 98 11.06 8.41 -20.21
N LEU A 99 10.92 9.32 -19.24
CA LEU A 99 10.28 10.62 -19.45
C LEU A 99 11.08 11.56 -20.34
N GLU A 100 12.39 11.40 -20.48
CA GLU A 100 13.22 12.37 -21.23
C GLU A 100 12.96 12.24 -22.74
N ILE A 101 12.76 11.02 -23.22
CA ILE A 101 12.57 10.72 -24.64
C ILE A 101 11.10 10.52 -25.04
N ALA A 102 10.20 10.28 -24.06
CA ALA A 102 8.79 10.01 -24.32
C ALA A 102 8.04 11.25 -24.86
N SER A 103 7.18 11.04 -25.82
CA SER A 103 6.23 12.05 -26.28
C SER A 103 5.14 12.33 -25.22
N ASP A 104 4.43 13.45 -25.39
CA ASP A 104 3.33 13.80 -24.49
C ASP A 104 2.17 12.77 -24.59
N GLU A 105 1.92 12.23 -25.79
CA GLU A 105 0.90 11.19 -26.01
C GLU A 105 1.25 9.86 -25.33
N GLU A 106 2.53 9.45 -25.37
CA GLU A 106 3.01 8.27 -24.68
C GLU A 106 2.91 8.44 -23.17
N THR A 107 3.27 9.63 -22.66
CA THR A 107 3.19 9.98 -21.25
C THR A 107 1.74 9.97 -20.75
N ALA A 108 0.80 10.55 -21.50
CA ALA A 108 -0.62 10.53 -21.18
C ALA A 108 -1.18 9.10 -21.14
N ARG A 109 -0.77 8.25 -22.08
CA ARG A 109 -1.15 6.83 -22.12
C ARG A 109 -0.60 6.06 -20.91
N GLN A 110 0.68 6.29 -20.59
CA GLN A 110 1.32 5.67 -19.41
C GLN A 110 0.60 6.04 -18.12
N ARG A 111 0.25 7.32 -17.95
CA ARG A 111 -0.56 7.79 -16.82
C ARG A 111 -1.92 7.10 -16.76
N THR A 112 -2.66 7.11 -17.85
CA THR A 112 -4.00 6.51 -17.93
C THR A 112 -4.00 5.03 -17.54
N ASN A 113 -3.00 4.27 -17.99
CA ASN A 113 -2.85 2.85 -17.67
C ASN A 113 -2.47 2.61 -16.19
N PHE A 114 -1.81 3.58 -15.56
CA PHE A 114 -1.29 3.45 -14.20
C PHE A 114 -2.26 4.01 -13.15
N GLU A 115 -2.71 5.25 -13.29
CA GLU A 115 -3.31 6.06 -12.21
C GLU A 115 -4.53 5.39 -11.57
N SER A 116 -5.54 5.07 -12.37
CA SER A 116 -6.81 4.51 -11.86
C SER A 116 -6.59 3.15 -11.19
N ARG A 117 -5.83 2.27 -11.83
CA ARG A 117 -5.58 0.92 -11.32
C ARG A 117 -4.75 0.94 -10.03
N TRP A 118 -3.68 1.74 -10.01
CA TRP A 118 -2.84 1.90 -8.83
C TRP A 118 -3.63 2.48 -7.65
N THR A 119 -4.45 3.50 -7.90
CA THR A 119 -5.29 4.15 -6.89
C THR A 119 -6.29 3.18 -6.28
N ASN A 120 -6.97 2.37 -7.09
CA ASN A 120 -7.90 1.36 -6.60
C ASN A 120 -7.23 0.31 -5.71
N LEU A 121 -6.04 -0.17 -6.10
CA LEU A 121 -5.26 -1.08 -5.26
C LEU A 121 -4.79 -0.40 -3.96
N ASN A 122 -4.45 0.90 -4.01
CA ASN A 122 -4.11 1.64 -2.80
C ASN A 122 -5.30 1.80 -1.85
N HIS A 123 -6.52 2.07 -2.37
CA HIS A 123 -7.73 2.09 -1.56
C HIS A 123 -7.99 0.75 -0.87
N LEU A 124 -7.83 -0.35 -1.59
CA LEU A 124 -7.95 -1.69 -1.01
C LEU A 124 -6.95 -1.90 0.14
N ARG A 125 -5.68 -1.51 -0.05
CA ARG A 125 -4.66 -1.58 1.00
C ARG A 125 -5.00 -0.70 2.21
N ALA A 126 -5.48 0.50 1.97
CA ALA A 126 -5.89 1.43 3.03
C ALA A 126 -7.04 0.84 3.86
N VAL A 127 -8.08 0.32 3.22
CA VAL A 127 -9.22 -0.30 3.88
C VAL A 127 -8.78 -1.55 4.66
N ALA A 128 -8.04 -2.46 4.03
CA ALA A 128 -7.57 -3.69 4.67
C ALA A 128 -6.69 -3.40 5.90
N SER A 129 -5.76 -2.44 5.78
CA SER A 129 -4.91 -2.05 6.91
C SER A 129 -5.68 -1.39 8.04
N THR A 130 -6.70 -0.60 7.72
CA THR A 130 -7.56 0.05 8.72
C THR A 130 -8.41 -0.98 9.46
N ILE A 131 -9.01 -1.93 8.75
CA ILE A 131 -9.77 -3.01 9.38
C ILE A 131 -8.86 -3.85 10.28
N ALA A 132 -7.67 -4.24 9.81
CA ALA A 132 -6.70 -4.98 10.60
C ALA A 132 -6.32 -4.22 11.88
N LEU A 133 -6.09 -2.90 11.79
CA LEU A 133 -5.79 -2.06 12.95
C LEU A 133 -6.95 -2.02 13.95
N ILE A 134 -8.18 -1.87 13.49
CA ILE A 134 -9.38 -1.88 14.36
C ILE A 134 -9.50 -3.21 15.10
N LEU A 135 -9.32 -4.33 14.39
CA LEU A 135 -9.36 -5.67 15.02
C LEU A 135 -8.27 -5.86 16.06
N LEU A 136 -7.05 -5.35 15.80
CA LEU A 136 -5.95 -5.33 16.78
C LEU A 136 -6.32 -4.52 18.03
N ILE A 137 -6.87 -3.33 17.86
CA ILE A 137 -7.30 -2.50 18.99
C ILE A 137 -8.36 -3.23 19.82
N ILE A 138 -9.36 -3.84 19.18
CA ILE A 138 -10.38 -4.62 19.88
C ILE A 138 -9.77 -5.81 20.62
N ALA A 139 -8.77 -6.49 20.04
CA ALA A 139 -8.07 -7.58 20.70
C ALA A 139 -7.30 -7.14 21.94
N CYS A 140 -6.71 -5.94 21.91
CA CYS A 140 -5.99 -5.35 23.06
C CYS A 140 -6.95 -4.92 24.20
N LEU A 141 -8.21 -4.66 23.91
CA LEU A 141 -9.21 -4.25 24.92
C LEU A 141 -9.90 -5.44 25.60
N LYS A 142 -9.67 -6.65 25.14
CA LYS A 142 -10.19 -7.91 25.71
C LYS A 142 -9.18 -8.61 26.60
#